data_ff610c1ac44a335e5f6760323df3fb0a
#
_entry.id   ff610c1ac44a335e5f6760323df3fb0a
#
_cell.length_a   1.000
_cell.length_b   1.000
_cell.length_c   1.000
_cell.angle_alpha   90.00
_cell.angle_beta   90.00
_cell.angle_gamma   90.00
#
_symmetry.space_group_name_H-M   'P 1'
#
loop_
_entity.id
_entity.type
_entity.pdbx_description
1 polymer ?
#
loop_
_entity_poly.entity_id
_entity_poly.type
_entity_poly.pdbx_seq_one_letter_code
_entity_poly.pdbx_strand_id
1 'polypeptide(L)'
;MSRRQPFRYVLLLIALLTPGLISGCATPSRISAVPSEFTAQAQPSIPNARFFPDRNDPQLIAEAVRSLEKERAWLKAGGHTGPLPPAVFLTISGGGGDGAFGAGLLSGWSETGKRPNFKLVTGISTGALIAPFAFLGPEYDPILYETYTQTTDRDIFKRRNLMAAIFNDALADTAPMAKLVDRYITRTLLDAIAIEYAKGRLLMVGTTNLDSREPVYWNMGAIASSKDPAALDLFRKVTLASAAIPGAFPPVMIDVTVDGVRHQEMHVDGGTTRQVFMYPPTLNLGRTSKALGATRQRSVYIIRNARLDPDWASVDRRTLTIVNRAVSSLIQTQGFGDLNRMYLTATRDGVDYNLAFIPRDFTVKKTSEFDVNYMRPLFERGRALAIAGYPWSKYPPGYDPADAAEVP
;
A
#
# COMPACT_ATOMS: atom_id res chain seq x y z
N MET A 1 -27.98 11.17 71.86
CA MET A 1 -28.94 11.01 70.76
C MET A 1 -28.17 11.05 69.44
N SER A 2 -28.23 9.98 68.72
CA SER A 2 -27.37 9.55 67.61
C SER A 2 -27.62 10.33 66.31
N ARG A 3 -26.55 10.99 65.75
CA ARG A 3 -26.52 11.54 64.41
C ARG A 3 -25.58 10.73 63.50
N ARG A 4 -25.92 9.47 63.17
CA ARG A 4 -25.11 8.63 62.28
C ARG A 4 -25.90 8.00 61.09
N GLN A 5 -26.86 8.70 60.51
CA GLN A 5 -27.63 8.11 59.41
C GLN A 5 -27.41 8.68 57.98
N PRO A 6 -26.84 9.87 57.69
CA PRO A 6 -26.71 10.29 56.30
C PRO A 6 -25.58 9.59 55.52
N PHE A 7 -24.56 9.06 56.19
CA PHE A 7 -23.39 8.47 55.49
C PHE A 7 -23.65 7.08 54.89
N ARG A 8 -24.65 6.34 55.39
CA ARG A 8 -25.02 5.01 54.88
C ARG A 8 -25.77 5.07 53.56
N TYR A 9 -26.59 6.09 53.33
CA TYR A 9 -27.31 6.26 52.07
C TYR A 9 -26.45 6.75 50.93
N VAL A 10 -25.42 7.54 51.19
CA VAL A 10 -24.45 7.99 50.18
C VAL A 10 -23.58 6.83 49.70
N LEU A 11 -23.15 5.93 50.57
CA LEU A 11 -22.41 4.72 50.23
C LEU A 11 -23.27 3.69 49.47
N LEU A 12 -24.56 3.58 49.77
CA LEU A 12 -25.51 2.72 49.01
C LEU A 12 -25.83 3.28 47.64
N LEU A 13 -25.93 4.60 47.48
CA LEU A 13 -26.13 5.24 46.15
C LEU A 13 -24.88 5.11 45.26
N ILE A 14 -23.68 5.19 45.83
CA ILE A 14 -22.42 4.97 45.09
C ILE A 14 -22.28 3.50 44.67
N ALA A 15 -22.68 2.56 45.53
CA ALA A 15 -22.65 1.12 45.23
C ALA A 15 -23.69 0.66 44.22
N LEU A 16 -24.80 1.40 44.04
CA LEU A 16 -25.83 1.13 42.99
C LEU A 16 -25.53 1.78 41.64
N LEU A 17 -24.64 2.80 41.61
CA LEU A 17 -24.21 3.44 40.36
C LEU A 17 -22.98 2.76 39.71
N THR A 18 -22.25 1.92 40.46
CA THR A 18 -21.04 1.24 39.95
C THR A 18 -21.28 0.09 38.97
N PRO A 19 -22.38 -0.68 38.95
CA PRO A 19 -22.60 -1.70 37.93
C PRO A 19 -22.95 -1.13 36.54
N GLY A 20 -23.47 0.11 36.47
CA GLY A 20 -23.83 0.78 35.21
C GLY A 20 -22.64 1.36 34.43
N LEU A 21 -21.49 1.56 35.08
CA LEU A 21 -20.30 2.14 34.46
C LEU A 21 -19.33 1.08 33.88
N ILE A 22 -19.52 -0.20 34.18
CA ILE A 22 -18.64 -1.29 33.69
C ILE A 22 -19.13 -1.87 32.36
N SER A 23 -20.36 -1.61 31.94
CA SER A 23 -20.90 -2.10 30.67
C SER A 23 -20.57 -1.21 29.44
N GLY A 24 -19.77 -0.15 29.62
CA GLY A 24 -19.48 0.86 28.57
C GLY A 24 -18.15 0.70 27.81
N CYS A 25 -17.27 -0.23 28.19
CA CYS A 25 -16.01 -0.46 27.50
C CYS A 25 -16.09 -1.69 26.58
N ALA A 26 -17.10 -1.76 25.71
CA ALA A 26 -17.11 -2.79 24.68
C ALA A 26 -16.05 -2.44 23.63
N THR A 27 -14.91 -3.12 23.64
CA THR A 27 -13.97 -3.10 22.51
C THR A 27 -14.69 -3.57 21.24
N PRO A 28 -14.36 -3.01 20.07
CA PRO A 28 -14.90 -3.50 18.80
C PRO A 28 -14.78 -5.03 18.72
N SER A 29 -15.89 -5.70 18.41
CA SER A 29 -15.91 -7.16 18.36
C SER A 29 -15.15 -7.67 17.13
N ARG A 30 -14.37 -8.72 17.29
CA ARG A 30 -13.80 -9.52 16.18
C ARG A 30 -13.92 -11.01 16.52
N ILE A 31 -13.98 -11.85 15.50
CA ILE A 31 -13.81 -13.29 15.71
C ILE A 31 -12.35 -13.61 15.98
N SER A 32 -12.06 -14.80 16.50
CA SER A 32 -10.71 -15.19 16.92
C SER A 32 -9.66 -14.92 15.85
N ALA A 33 -8.53 -14.38 16.27
CA ALA A 33 -7.33 -14.33 15.42
C ALA A 33 -6.88 -15.74 15.05
N VAL A 34 -6.10 -15.84 13.98
CA VAL A 34 -5.42 -17.10 13.62
C VAL A 34 -4.39 -17.41 14.71
N PRO A 35 -4.37 -18.61 15.31
CA PRO A 35 -3.31 -19.01 16.22
C PRO A 35 -1.94 -18.95 15.55
N SER A 36 -0.89 -18.60 16.30
CA SER A 36 0.44 -18.29 15.76
C SER A 36 1.03 -19.41 14.90
N GLU A 37 0.81 -20.65 15.31
CA GLU A 37 1.29 -21.87 14.63
C GLU A 37 0.60 -22.12 13.27
N PHE A 38 -0.58 -21.54 13.04
CA PHE A 38 -1.37 -21.73 11.82
C PHE A 38 -1.35 -20.53 10.87
N THR A 39 -0.64 -19.45 11.18
CA THR A 39 -0.62 -18.22 10.35
C THR A 39 -0.16 -18.48 8.90
N ALA A 40 0.72 -19.45 8.68
CA ALA A 40 1.17 -19.83 7.34
C ALA A 40 0.11 -20.62 6.54
N GLN A 41 -0.80 -21.31 7.23
CA GLN A 41 -1.84 -22.15 6.65
C GLN A 41 -3.14 -21.39 6.39
N ALA A 42 -3.34 -20.27 7.08
CA ALA A 42 -4.53 -19.46 6.94
C ALA A 42 -4.68 -18.90 5.52
N GLN A 43 -5.78 -19.20 4.88
CA GLN A 43 -6.05 -18.80 3.50
C GLN A 43 -7.37 -18.03 3.41
N PRO A 44 -7.41 -16.93 2.61
CA PRO A 44 -8.68 -16.38 2.17
C PRO A 44 -9.41 -17.37 1.27
N SER A 45 -10.68 -17.14 0.97
CA SER A 45 -11.48 -18.03 0.11
C SER A 45 -10.92 -18.17 -1.32
N ILE A 46 -10.08 -17.23 -1.75
CA ILE A 46 -9.52 -17.17 -3.11
C ILE A 46 -8.08 -17.72 -3.09
N PRO A 47 -7.79 -18.80 -3.82
CA PRO A 47 -6.43 -19.35 -3.91
C PRO A 47 -5.43 -18.38 -4.53
N ASN A 48 -4.18 -18.43 -4.07
CA ASN A 48 -3.08 -17.56 -4.53
C ASN A 48 -3.37 -16.05 -4.39
N ALA A 49 -4.33 -15.67 -3.53
CA ALA A 49 -4.69 -14.28 -3.33
C ALA A 49 -3.61 -13.49 -2.58
N ARG A 50 -2.70 -14.15 -1.85
CA ARG A 50 -1.68 -13.47 -1.05
C ARG A 50 -0.41 -14.29 -0.86
N PHE A 51 0.67 -13.59 -0.49
CA PHE A 51 2.00 -14.14 -0.22
C PHE A 51 2.63 -13.45 1.00
N PHE A 52 3.50 -14.17 1.71
CA PHE A 52 4.29 -13.66 2.82
C PHE A 52 5.76 -13.48 2.37
N PRO A 53 6.18 -12.26 2.01
CA PRO A 53 7.46 -12.03 1.34
C PRO A 53 8.69 -12.31 2.22
N ASP A 54 8.55 -12.23 3.54
CA ASP A 54 9.64 -12.46 4.50
C ASP A 54 9.77 -13.95 4.90
N ARG A 55 8.82 -14.76 4.49
CA ARG A 55 8.88 -16.22 4.59
C ARG A 55 9.30 -16.76 3.21
N ASN A 56 10.18 -17.69 3.08
CA ASN A 56 10.51 -18.33 1.79
C ASN A 56 9.27 -18.98 1.14
N ASP A 57 8.30 -18.15 0.74
CA ASP A 57 6.99 -18.58 0.25
C ASP A 57 7.12 -19.18 -1.16
N PRO A 58 7.00 -20.52 -1.32
CA PRO A 58 7.12 -21.15 -2.63
C PRO A 58 5.99 -20.76 -3.57
N GLN A 59 4.83 -20.32 -3.06
CA GLN A 59 3.69 -19.90 -3.88
C GLN A 59 4.00 -18.62 -4.64
N LEU A 60 4.80 -17.72 -4.06
CA LEU A 60 5.25 -16.51 -4.74
C LEU A 60 6.17 -16.82 -5.93
N ILE A 61 7.08 -17.77 -5.76
CA ILE A 61 7.95 -18.23 -6.86
C ILE A 61 7.11 -18.90 -7.94
N ALA A 62 6.18 -19.76 -7.55
CA ALA A 62 5.26 -20.42 -8.47
C ALA A 62 4.40 -19.39 -9.23
N GLU A 63 3.98 -18.28 -8.60
CA GLU A 63 3.25 -17.22 -9.26
C GLU A 63 4.12 -16.48 -10.29
N ALA A 64 5.37 -16.20 -9.98
CA ALA A 64 6.30 -15.60 -10.94
C ALA A 64 6.51 -16.51 -12.17
N VAL A 65 6.59 -17.84 -11.98
CA VAL A 65 6.66 -18.82 -13.07
C VAL A 65 5.37 -18.84 -13.89
N ARG A 66 4.20 -18.94 -13.24
CA ARG A 66 2.89 -18.87 -13.92
C ARG A 66 2.71 -17.58 -14.73
N SER A 67 3.16 -16.46 -14.19
CA SER A 67 3.14 -15.16 -14.89
C SER A 67 3.98 -15.20 -16.16
N LEU A 68 5.16 -15.83 -16.14
CA LEU A 68 6.01 -15.99 -17.32
C LEU A 68 5.37 -16.93 -18.36
N GLU A 69 4.78 -18.03 -17.90
CA GLU A 69 4.10 -19.00 -18.79
C GLU A 69 2.89 -18.37 -19.51
N LYS A 70 2.05 -17.62 -18.77
CA LYS A 70 0.93 -16.87 -19.34
C LYS A 70 1.42 -15.86 -20.37
N GLU A 71 2.49 -15.11 -20.09
CA GLU A 71 3.06 -14.14 -21.01
C GLU A 71 3.55 -14.80 -22.30
N ARG A 72 4.27 -15.91 -22.20
CA ARG A 72 4.71 -16.69 -23.37
C ARG A 72 3.54 -17.20 -24.20
N ALA A 73 2.51 -17.73 -23.56
CA ALA A 73 1.31 -18.21 -24.23
C ALA A 73 0.57 -17.07 -24.96
N TRP A 74 0.43 -15.91 -24.31
CA TRP A 74 -0.20 -14.74 -24.90
C TRP A 74 0.60 -14.19 -26.09
N LEU A 75 1.92 -14.04 -25.95
CA LEU A 75 2.81 -13.60 -27.02
C LEU A 75 2.75 -14.55 -28.22
N LYS A 76 2.80 -15.87 -27.97
CA LYS A 76 2.71 -16.89 -29.02
C LYS A 76 1.36 -16.83 -29.75
N ALA A 77 0.26 -16.65 -29.01
CA ALA A 77 -1.08 -16.50 -29.61
C ALA A 77 -1.19 -15.24 -30.47
N GLY A 78 -0.44 -14.17 -30.11
CA GLY A 78 -0.31 -12.95 -30.91
C GLY A 78 0.70 -13.03 -32.08
N GLY A 79 1.27 -14.22 -32.35
CA GLY A 79 2.22 -14.41 -33.45
C GLY A 79 3.66 -14.01 -33.17
N HIS A 80 4.00 -13.70 -31.89
CA HIS A 80 5.36 -13.34 -31.51
C HIS A 80 6.30 -14.56 -31.55
N THR A 81 7.38 -14.48 -32.33
CA THR A 81 8.37 -15.55 -32.52
C THR A 81 9.76 -15.17 -32.01
N GLY A 82 9.96 -13.91 -31.57
CA GLY A 82 11.23 -13.38 -31.09
C GLY A 82 11.49 -13.67 -29.62
N PRO A 83 12.60 -13.10 -29.08
CA PRO A 83 12.87 -13.14 -27.64
C PRO A 83 11.80 -12.38 -26.85
N LEU A 84 11.69 -12.69 -25.56
CA LEU A 84 10.74 -11.98 -24.69
C LEU A 84 11.02 -10.46 -24.70
N PRO A 85 9.97 -9.62 -24.82
CA PRO A 85 10.14 -8.17 -24.76
C PRO A 85 10.67 -7.73 -23.38
N PRO A 86 11.29 -6.54 -23.28
CA PRO A 86 11.71 -5.98 -22.01
C PRO A 86 10.60 -6.01 -20.96
N ALA A 87 10.94 -6.31 -19.70
CA ALA A 87 9.99 -6.25 -18.60
C ALA A 87 10.18 -4.98 -17.79
N VAL A 88 9.12 -4.19 -17.71
CA VAL A 88 9.12 -2.94 -16.94
C VAL A 88 8.27 -3.12 -15.69
N PHE A 89 8.83 -2.80 -14.53
CA PHE A 89 8.18 -2.84 -13.23
C PHE A 89 7.89 -1.42 -12.76
N LEU A 90 6.74 -1.22 -12.13
CA LEU A 90 6.37 0.03 -11.47
C LEU A 90 6.10 -0.26 -10.01
N THR A 91 6.69 0.53 -9.12
CA THR A 91 6.42 0.46 -7.68
C THR A 91 6.03 1.82 -7.16
N ILE A 92 4.93 1.90 -6.40
CA ILE A 92 4.36 3.16 -5.94
C ILE A 92 4.25 3.12 -4.42
N SER A 93 4.95 4.06 -3.77
CA SER A 93 4.98 4.13 -2.31
C SER A 93 3.70 4.69 -1.73
N GLY A 94 3.53 4.50 -0.41
CA GLY A 94 2.63 5.29 0.41
C GLY A 94 2.98 6.79 0.39
N GLY A 95 2.12 7.60 1.01
CA GLY A 95 2.30 9.06 1.12
C GLY A 95 1.03 9.87 1.33
N GLY A 96 -0.15 9.26 1.52
CA GLY A 96 -1.41 9.98 1.69
C GLY A 96 -1.68 10.95 0.53
N GLY A 97 -1.93 12.23 0.81
CA GLY A 97 -2.15 13.29 -0.19
C GLY A 97 -0.94 13.55 -1.10
N ASP A 98 0.27 13.15 -0.68
CA ASP A 98 1.48 13.25 -1.51
C ASP A 98 1.43 12.33 -2.74
N GLY A 99 0.50 11.36 -2.76
CA GLY A 99 0.18 10.55 -3.94
C GLY A 99 -0.19 11.35 -5.19
N ALA A 100 -0.59 12.62 -5.01
CA ALA A 100 -0.81 13.55 -6.10
C ALA A 100 0.43 13.70 -7.01
N PHE A 101 1.65 13.62 -6.45
CA PHE A 101 2.87 13.60 -7.23
C PHE A 101 2.92 12.42 -8.20
N GLY A 102 2.73 11.20 -7.68
CA GLY A 102 2.78 9.97 -8.48
C GLY A 102 1.68 9.91 -9.52
N ALA A 103 0.46 10.33 -9.16
CA ALA A 103 -0.66 10.42 -10.07
C ALA A 103 -0.37 11.39 -11.23
N GLY A 104 0.14 12.60 -10.92
CA GLY A 104 0.53 13.59 -11.91
C GLY A 104 1.69 13.11 -12.79
N LEU A 105 2.72 12.47 -12.19
CA LEU A 105 3.84 11.92 -12.93
C LEU A 105 3.39 10.85 -13.95
N LEU A 106 2.49 9.95 -13.56
CA LEU A 106 1.94 8.92 -14.45
C LEU A 106 1.11 9.54 -15.59
N SER A 107 0.24 10.52 -15.28
CA SER A 107 -0.58 11.21 -16.26
C SER A 107 0.28 11.96 -17.28
N GLY A 108 1.28 12.75 -16.82
CA GLY A 108 2.20 13.43 -17.72
C GLY A 108 3.05 12.47 -18.55
N TRP A 109 3.43 11.33 -17.98
CA TRP A 109 4.16 10.29 -18.74
C TRP A 109 3.30 9.69 -19.85
N SER A 110 2.00 9.49 -19.60
CA SER A 110 1.04 9.06 -20.61
C SER A 110 0.91 10.06 -21.77
N GLU A 111 0.83 11.36 -21.45
CA GLU A 111 0.73 12.43 -22.45
C GLU A 111 1.91 12.46 -23.41
N THR A 112 3.09 12.00 -22.97
CA THR A 112 4.26 11.87 -23.86
C THR A 112 4.17 10.69 -24.84
N GLY A 113 3.22 9.79 -24.65
CA GLY A 113 3.11 8.52 -25.38
C GLY A 113 4.22 7.51 -25.04
N LYS A 114 5.07 7.80 -24.05
CA LYS A 114 6.24 6.96 -23.70
C LYS A 114 6.04 6.12 -22.42
N ARG A 115 4.88 6.23 -21.75
CA ARG A 115 4.58 5.39 -20.58
C ARG A 115 4.50 3.92 -21.02
N PRO A 116 5.35 3.03 -20.45
CA PRO A 116 5.36 1.62 -20.83
C PRO A 116 4.16 0.87 -20.25
N ASN A 117 3.83 -0.26 -20.87
CA ASN A 117 2.98 -1.27 -20.24
C ASN A 117 3.80 -2.01 -19.17
N PHE A 118 3.41 -1.89 -17.92
CA PHE A 118 4.13 -2.49 -16.81
C PHE A 118 3.83 -3.98 -16.68
N LYS A 119 4.85 -4.80 -16.59
CA LYS A 119 4.76 -6.24 -16.33
C LYS A 119 4.33 -6.51 -14.88
N LEU A 120 4.81 -5.71 -13.95
CA LEU A 120 4.47 -5.76 -12.54
C LEU A 120 4.16 -4.33 -12.07
N VAL A 121 3.05 -4.16 -11.37
CA VAL A 121 2.75 -2.93 -10.63
C VAL A 121 2.55 -3.30 -9.16
N THR A 122 3.22 -2.59 -8.27
CA THR A 122 3.04 -2.74 -6.83
C THR A 122 2.65 -1.42 -6.19
N GLY A 123 1.83 -1.47 -5.14
CA GLY A 123 1.40 -0.28 -4.42
C GLY A 123 1.20 -0.50 -2.94
N ILE A 124 1.46 0.55 -2.16
CA ILE A 124 1.20 0.61 -0.71
C ILE A 124 0.48 1.91 -0.39
N SER A 125 -0.54 1.86 0.49
CA SER A 125 -1.28 3.05 0.93
C SER A 125 -1.85 3.82 -0.27
N THR A 126 -1.56 5.11 -0.42
CA THR A 126 -1.94 5.88 -1.63
C THR A 126 -1.44 5.22 -2.92
N GLY A 127 -0.28 4.54 -2.88
CA GLY A 127 0.21 3.75 -4.02
C GLY A 127 -0.70 2.57 -4.37
N ALA A 128 -1.37 1.96 -3.38
CA ALA A 128 -2.36 0.90 -3.62
C ALA A 128 -3.64 1.44 -4.27
N LEU A 129 -3.99 2.70 -4.00
CA LEU A 129 -5.12 3.39 -4.66
C LEU A 129 -4.78 3.77 -6.12
N ILE A 130 -3.52 4.09 -6.42
CA ILE A 130 -3.04 4.43 -7.78
C ILE A 130 -2.80 3.16 -8.62
N ALA A 131 -2.28 2.10 -8.01
CA ALA A 131 -1.75 0.93 -8.71
C ALA A 131 -2.72 0.24 -9.69
N PRO A 132 -4.03 0.03 -9.41
CA PRO A 132 -4.96 -0.56 -10.35
C PRO A 132 -5.09 0.24 -11.66
N PHE A 133 -5.17 1.56 -11.56
CA PHE A 133 -5.28 2.47 -12.70
C PHE A 133 -3.97 2.57 -13.47
N ALA A 134 -2.84 2.64 -12.76
CA ALA A 134 -1.52 2.59 -13.37
C ALA A 134 -1.27 1.27 -14.12
N PHE A 135 -1.78 0.17 -13.61
CA PHE A 135 -1.69 -1.16 -14.21
C PHE A 135 -2.51 -1.27 -15.49
N LEU A 136 -3.70 -0.71 -15.54
CA LEU A 136 -4.59 -0.79 -16.70
C LEU A 136 -4.14 0.14 -17.84
N GLY A 137 -3.67 1.34 -17.55
CA GLY A 137 -3.11 2.19 -18.59
C GLY A 137 -3.67 3.62 -18.64
N PRO A 138 -3.30 4.39 -19.69
CA PRO A 138 -3.61 5.81 -19.80
C PRO A 138 -5.10 6.16 -19.78
N GLU A 139 -5.95 5.28 -20.24
CA GLU A 139 -7.41 5.48 -20.24
C GLU A 139 -8.01 5.66 -18.84
N TYR A 140 -7.27 5.28 -17.79
CA TYR A 140 -7.67 5.43 -16.40
C TYR A 140 -7.07 6.68 -15.72
N ASP A 141 -6.22 7.44 -16.40
CA ASP A 141 -5.61 8.66 -15.85
C ASP A 141 -6.62 9.74 -15.45
N PRO A 142 -7.80 9.90 -16.09
CA PRO A 142 -8.83 10.81 -15.61
C PRO A 142 -9.30 10.52 -14.17
N ILE A 143 -9.31 9.25 -13.73
CA ILE A 143 -9.64 8.86 -12.36
C ILE A 143 -8.55 9.33 -11.40
N LEU A 144 -7.27 9.20 -11.79
CA LEU A 144 -6.14 9.71 -11.00
C LEU A 144 -6.21 11.23 -10.86
N TYR A 145 -6.53 11.94 -11.94
CA TYR A 145 -6.72 13.39 -11.91
C TYR A 145 -7.86 13.77 -10.94
N GLU A 146 -9.05 13.20 -11.10
CA GLU A 146 -10.21 13.48 -10.25
C GLU A 146 -9.87 13.22 -8.77
N THR A 147 -9.32 12.04 -8.47
CA THR A 147 -9.04 11.60 -7.11
C THR A 147 -8.00 12.49 -6.42
N TYR A 148 -6.94 12.89 -7.12
CA TYR A 148 -5.82 13.62 -6.49
C TYR A 148 -5.88 15.14 -6.65
N THR A 149 -6.87 15.69 -7.36
CA THR A 149 -7.04 17.14 -7.51
C THR A 149 -8.36 17.67 -6.97
N GLN A 150 -9.31 16.79 -6.62
CA GLN A 150 -10.65 17.20 -6.18
C GLN A 150 -11.07 16.59 -4.82
N THR A 151 -10.39 15.55 -4.34
CA THR A 151 -10.71 14.88 -3.08
C THR A 151 -10.16 15.69 -1.89
N THR A 152 -10.97 15.85 -0.86
CA THR A 152 -10.65 16.55 0.39
C THR A 152 -10.65 15.60 1.58
N ASP A 153 -10.18 16.06 2.75
CA ASP A 153 -10.27 15.29 4.00
C ASP A 153 -11.69 14.73 4.25
N ARG A 154 -12.74 15.50 3.92
CA ARG A 154 -14.14 15.10 4.16
C ARG A 154 -14.59 13.92 3.29
N ASP A 155 -13.95 13.76 2.14
CA ASP A 155 -14.23 12.65 1.22
C ASP A 155 -13.48 11.38 1.62
N ILE A 156 -12.49 11.50 2.52
CA ILE A 156 -11.65 10.39 2.99
C ILE A 156 -12.07 9.95 4.39
N PHE A 157 -12.26 10.89 5.33
CA PHE A 157 -12.56 10.53 6.71
C PHE A 157 -13.43 11.57 7.43
N LYS A 158 -14.06 11.11 8.52
CA LYS A 158 -14.72 11.98 9.50
C LYS A 158 -13.99 11.85 10.83
N ARG A 159 -13.52 12.97 11.39
CA ARG A 159 -12.89 12.96 12.72
C ARG A 159 -13.90 12.55 13.77
N ARG A 160 -13.53 11.63 14.66
CA ARG A 160 -14.29 11.28 15.84
C ARG A 160 -13.96 12.27 16.97
N ASN A 161 -14.89 12.47 17.90
CA ASN A 161 -14.58 13.21 19.12
C ASN A 161 -13.59 12.41 19.99
N LEU A 162 -12.86 13.07 20.88
CA LEU A 162 -11.78 12.46 21.68
C LEU A 162 -12.29 11.28 22.54
N MET A 163 -13.49 11.40 23.12
CA MET A 163 -14.08 10.32 23.92
C MET A 163 -14.42 9.10 23.05
N ALA A 164 -15.03 9.31 21.87
CA ALA A 164 -15.30 8.22 20.95
C ALA A 164 -14.00 7.56 20.45
N ALA A 165 -12.93 8.32 20.26
CA ALA A 165 -11.64 7.81 19.83
C ALA A 165 -10.96 6.88 20.88
N ILE A 166 -11.20 7.12 22.17
CA ILE A 166 -10.66 6.25 23.25
C ILE A 166 -11.34 4.87 23.25
N PHE A 167 -12.64 4.81 22.89
CA PHE A 167 -13.45 3.57 22.93
C PHE A 167 -13.58 2.88 21.56
N ASN A 168 -12.94 3.41 20.54
CA ASN A 168 -12.89 2.82 19.19
C ASN A 168 -11.45 2.51 18.80
N ASP A 169 -11.30 1.81 17.69
CA ASP A 169 -10.03 1.34 17.13
C ASP A 169 -9.26 2.41 16.34
N ALA A 170 -9.83 3.64 16.16
CA ALA A 170 -9.19 4.73 15.44
C ALA A 170 -9.74 6.12 15.79
N LEU A 171 -8.94 7.14 15.48
CA LEU A 171 -9.28 8.57 15.64
C LEU A 171 -10.30 9.08 14.61
N ALA A 172 -10.46 8.38 13.48
CA ALA A 172 -11.35 8.77 12.40
C ALA A 172 -12.22 7.61 11.93
N ASP A 173 -13.35 7.95 11.30
CA ASP A 173 -14.21 7.03 10.55
C ASP A 173 -13.91 7.16 9.07
N THR A 174 -13.56 6.07 8.40
CA THR A 174 -13.18 5.99 6.99
C THR A 174 -14.32 5.55 6.07
N ALA A 175 -15.57 5.58 6.52
CA ALA A 175 -16.73 5.31 5.66
C ALA A 175 -16.77 6.17 4.38
N PRO A 176 -16.33 7.47 4.37
CA PRO A 176 -16.22 8.20 3.12
C PRO A 176 -15.21 7.59 2.15
N MET A 177 -14.02 7.19 2.60
CA MET A 177 -13.00 6.53 1.76
C MET A 177 -13.54 5.20 1.19
N ALA A 178 -14.26 4.42 2.00
CA ALA A 178 -14.89 3.19 1.52
C ALA A 178 -15.86 3.46 0.35
N LYS A 179 -16.63 4.55 0.41
CA LYS A 179 -17.52 4.97 -0.70
C LYS A 179 -16.75 5.36 -1.97
N LEU A 180 -15.59 6.02 -1.84
CA LEU A 180 -14.73 6.30 -2.99
C LEU A 180 -14.16 5.02 -3.59
N VAL A 181 -13.70 4.09 -2.75
CA VAL A 181 -13.25 2.78 -3.18
C VAL A 181 -14.38 2.03 -3.89
N ASP A 182 -15.61 2.04 -3.35
CA ASP A 182 -16.78 1.41 -3.97
C ASP A 182 -17.13 2.02 -5.34
N ARG A 183 -16.97 3.34 -5.48
CA ARG A 183 -17.24 4.07 -6.73
C ARG A 183 -16.28 3.69 -7.85
N TYR A 184 -15.01 3.55 -7.57
CA TYR A 184 -13.98 3.32 -8.59
C TYR A 184 -13.60 1.86 -8.75
N ILE A 185 -13.62 1.06 -7.67
CA ILE A 185 -13.33 -0.37 -7.71
C ILE A 185 -14.64 -1.12 -7.95
N THR A 186 -14.96 -1.30 -9.22
CA THR A 186 -16.17 -1.95 -9.72
C THR A 186 -15.87 -3.33 -10.29
N ARG A 187 -16.90 -4.14 -10.56
CA ARG A 187 -16.72 -5.41 -11.26
C ARG A 187 -16.07 -5.23 -12.63
N THR A 188 -16.45 -4.20 -13.35
CA THR A 188 -15.84 -3.86 -14.66
C THR A 188 -14.33 -3.61 -14.55
N LEU A 189 -13.89 -2.91 -13.49
CA LEU A 189 -12.46 -2.71 -13.24
C LEU A 189 -11.75 -4.04 -12.97
N LEU A 190 -12.35 -4.92 -12.16
CA LEU A 190 -11.80 -6.25 -11.88
C LEU A 190 -11.69 -7.07 -13.16
N ASP A 191 -12.72 -7.06 -14.00
CA ASP A 191 -12.72 -7.78 -15.27
C ASP A 191 -11.59 -7.29 -16.20
N ALA A 192 -11.34 -5.99 -16.27
CA ALA A 192 -10.20 -5.42 -16.99
C ALA A 192 -8.85 -5.89 -16.40
N ILE A 193 -8.70 -5.89 -15.07
CA ILE A 193 -7.49 -6.39 -14.39
C ILE A 193 -7.30 -7.90 -14.66
N ALA A 194 -8.37 -8.68 -14.66
CA ALA A 194 -8.33 -10.12 -14.94
C ALA A 194 -7.82 -10.41 -16.36
N ILE A 195 -8.24 -9.61 -17.35
CA ILE A 195 -7.74 -9.70 -18.74
C ILE A 195 -6.24 -9.47 -18.79
N GLU A 196 -5.72 -8.45 -18.11
CA GLU A 196 -4.30 -8.15 -18.09
C GLU A 196 -3.49 -9.20 -17.28
N TYR A 197 -4.06 -9.73 -16.22
CA TYR A 197 -3.46 -10.83 -15.46
C TYR A 197 -3.39 -12.14 -16.28
N ALA A 198 -4.37 -12.40 -17.14
CA ALA A 198 -4.35 -13.54 -18.06
C ALA A 198 -3.21 -13.44 -19.09
N LYS A 199 -2.76 -12.21 -19.44
CA LYS A 199 -1.56 -11.96 -20.26
C LYS A 199 -0.24 -12.14 -19.49
N GLY A 200 -0.31 -12.50 -18.21
CA GLY A 200 0.85 -12.72 -17.34
C GLY A 200 1.37 -11.44 -16.67
N ARG A 201 0.63 -10.33 -16.70
CA ARG A 201 0.97 -9.13 -15.91
C ARG A 201 0.54 -9.32 -14.48
N LEU A 202 1.24 -8.66 -13.54
CA LEU A 202 0.99 -8.78 -12.10
C LEU A 202 0.65 -7.44 -11.48
N LEU A 203 -0.41 -7.41 -10.66
CA LEU A 203 -0.78 -6.28 -9.81
C LEU A 203 -0.75 -6.76 -8.36
N MET A 204 0.10 -6.12 -7.54
CA MET A 204 0.28 -6.48 -6.13
C MET A 204 0.03 -5.28 -5.22
N VAL A 205 -0.65 -5.51 -4.12
CA VAL A 205 -0.88 -4.52 -3.06
C VAL A 205 -0.33 -5.04 -1.75
N GLY A 206 0.39 -4.18 -1.01
CA GLY A 206 0.96 -4.53 0.29
C GLY A 206 0.10 -4.06 1.45
N THR A 207 -0.11 -4.93 2.43
CA THR A 207 -0.70 -4.61 3.75
C THR A 207 0.19 -5.14 4.86
N THR A 208 -0.06 -4.73 6.10
CA THR A 208 0.55 -5.34 7.29
C THR A 208 -0.49 -6.12 8.08
N ASN A 209 -0.25 -7.41 8.31
CA ASN A 209 -0.99 -8.19 9.30
C ASN A 209 -0.46 -7.85 10.70
N LEU A 210 -1.26 -7.16 11.53
CA LEU A 210 -0.85 -6.75 12.88
C LEU A 210 -0.75 -7.93 13.84
N ASP A 211 -1.54 -8.98 13.65
CA ASP A 211 -1.51 -10.15 14.55
C ASP A 211 -0.14 -10.86 14.46
N SER A 212 0.41 -11.03 13.26
CA SER A 212 1.72 -11.64 13.04
C SER A 212 2.87 -10.62 12.89
N ARG A 213 2.57 -9.33 12.74
CA ARG A 213 3.53 -8.24 12.46
C ARG A 213 4.33 -8.46 11.18
N GLU A 214 3.69 -9.02 10.15
CA GLU A 214 4.32 -9.35 8.89
C GLU A 214 3.72 -8.56 7.73
N PRO A 215 4.54 -8.21 6.72
CA PRO A 215 4.01 -7.72 5.44
C PRO A 215 3.28 -8.85 4.71
N VAL A 216 2.19 -8.49 4.04
CA VAL A 216 1.42 -9.39 3.18
C VAL A 216 1.28 -8.75 1.81
N TYR A 217 1.69 -9.47 0.75
CA TYR A 217 1.53 -9.04 -0.64
C TYR A 217 0.34 -9.73 -1.26
N TRP A 218 -0.67 -8.94 -1.65
CA TRP A 218 -1.91 -9.42 -2.22
C TRP A 218 -1.83 -9.45 -3.74
N ASN A 219 -2.14 -10.59 -4.33
CA ASN A 219 -2.24 -10.78 -5.78
C ASN A 219 -3.61 -10.29 -6.28
N MET A 220 -3.70 -9.01 -6.58
CA MET A 220 -4.94 -8.38 -7.01
C MET A 220 -5.44 -8.95 -8.35
N GLY A 221 -4.53 -9.43 -9.19
CA GLY A 221 -4.88 -10.12 -10.44
C GLY A 221 -5.56 -11.47 -10.22
N ALA A 222 -5.07 -12.27 -9.25
CA ALA A 222 -5.71 -13.52 -8.88
C ALA A 222 -7.10 -13.28 -8.26
N ILE A 223 -7.22 -12.27 -7.37
CA ILE A 223 -8.50 -11.87 -6.79
C ILE A 223 -9.48 -11.44 -7.89
N ALA A 224 -9.06 -10.57 -8.80
CA ALA A 224 -9.88 -10.05 -9.88
C ALA A 224 -10.37 -11.15 -10.84
N SER A 225 -9.54 -12.16 -11.07
CA SER A 225 -9.85 -13.30 -11.97
C SER A 225 -10.72 -14.37 -11.32
N SER A 226 -10.98 -14.27 -10.01
CA SER A 226 -11.75 -15.26 -9.28
C SER A 226 -13.25 -15.15 -9.59
N LYS A 227 -13.90 -16.30 -9.68
CA LYS A 227 -15.37 -16.40 -9.74
C LYS A 227 -16.04 -16.39 -8.36
N ASP A 228 -15.26 -16.33 -7.29
CA ASP A 228 -15.77 -16.25 -5.93
C ASP A 228 -16.63 -14.98 -5.77
N PRO A 229 -17.86 -15.07 -5.27
CA PRO A 229 -18.69 -13.89 -5.02
C PRO A 229 -18.03 -12.83 -4.12
N ALA A 230 -17.13 -13.26 -3.21
CA ALA A 230 -16.38 -12.39 -2.30
C ALA A 230 -15.21 -11.64 -2.98
N ALA A 231 -14.90 -11.91 -4.26
CA ALA A 231 -13.73 -11.34 -4.93
C ALA A 231 -13.71 -9.81 -4.93
N LEU A 232 -14.85 -9.18 -5.24
CA LEU A 232 -14.96 -7.71 -5.25
C LEU A 232 -14.79 -7.13 -3.84
N ASP A 233 -15.44 -7.74 -2.83
CA ASP A 233 -15.31 -7.32 -1.44
C ASP A 233 -13.88 -7.47 -0.92
N LEU A 234 -13.23 -8.60 -1.20
CA LEU A 234 -11.83 -8.82 -0.82
C LEU A 234 -10.90 -7.81 -1.49
N PHE A 235 -11.08 -7.53 -2.78
CA PHE A 235 -10.28 -6.53 -3.50
C PHE A 235 -10.39 -5.15 -2.85
N ARG A 236 -11.62 -4.72 -2.52
CA ARG A 236 -11.91 -3.46 -1.83
C ARG A 236 -11.32 -3.44 -0.42
N LYS A 237 -11.52 -4.51 0.36
CA LYS A 237 -10.95 -4.64 1.71
C LYS A 237 -9.43 -4.55 1.71
N VAL A 238 -8.75 -5.22 0.78
CA VAL A 238 -7.29 -5.14 0.66
C VAL A 238 -6.83 -3.72 0.31
N THR A 239 -7.53 -3.06 -0.60
CA THR A 239 -7.21 -1.66 -0.98
C THR A 239 -7.40 -0.72 0.21
N LEU A 240 -8.49 -0.86 0.97
CA LEU A 240 -8.74 -0.08 2.19
C LEU A 240 -7.75 -0.41 3.30
N ALA A 241 -7.43 -1.69 3.51
CA ALA A 241 -6.45 -2.12 4.49
C ALA A 241 -5.06 -1.53 4.22
N SER A 242 -4.66 -1.50 2.94
CA SER A 242 -3.39 -0.90 2.54
C SER A 242 -3.30 0.60 2.84
N ALA A 243 -4.42 1.29 2.96
CA ALA A 243 -4.50 2.72 3.30
C ALA A 243 -4.97 2.98 4.75
N ALA A 244 -5.13 1.94 5.58
CA ALA A 244 -5.58 2.04 6.96
C ALA A 244 -4.43 2.38 7.91
N ILE A 245 -4.05 3.65 8.00
CA ILE A 245 -2.95 4.15 8.85
C ILE A 245 -3.26 3.85 10.32
N PRO A 246 -2.41 3.08 11.04
CA PRO A 246 -2.64 2.70 12.43
C PRO A 246 -2.87 3.90 13.35
N GLY A 247 -3.90 3.81 14.20
CA GLY A 247 -4.30 4.88 15.11
C GLY A 247 -5.12 6.00 14.44
N ALA A 248 -4.83 6.36 13.20
CA ALA A 248 -5.60 7.35 12.46
C ALA A 248 -6.89 6.73 11.87
N PHE A 249 -6.77 5.61 11.20
CA PHE A 249 -7.85 4.92 10.50
C PHE A 249 -8.11 3.52 11.08
N PRO A 250 -9.37 3.04 11.03
CA PRO A 250 -9.72 1.71 11.54
C PRO A 250 -8.97 0.60 10.79
N PRO A 251 -8.49 -0.43 11.49
CA PRO A 251 -7.96 -1.62 10.83
C PRO A 251 -9.08 -2.35 10.05
N VAL A 252 -8.69 -3.08 9.02
CA VAL A 252 -9.61 -3.88 8.21
C VAL A 252 -9.49 -5.34 8.60
N MET A 253 -10.63 -5.95 8.96
CA MET A 253 -10.69 -7.37 9.28
C MET A 253 -10.84 -8.19 7.99
N ILE A 254 -9.90 -9.10 7.74
CA ILE A 254 -9.93 -10.01 6.59
C ILE A 254 -10.21 -11.42 7.08
N ASP A 255 -11.28 -12.01 6.53
CA ASP A 255 -11.67 -13.37 6.86
C ASP A 255 -10.73 -14.37 6.19
N VAL A 256 -10.28 -15.34 6.97
CA VAL A 256 -9.44 -16.46 6.54
C VAL A 256 -9.93 -17.76 7.18
N THR A 257 -9.51 -18.89 6.61
CA THR A 257 -9.89 -20.22 7.09
C THR A 257 -8.64 -21.05 7.35
N VAL A 258 -8.64 -21.78 8.46
CA VAL A 258 -7.66 -22.81 8.81
C VAL A 258 -8.44 -24.08 9.13
N ASP A 259 -8.18 -25.17 8.42
CA ASP A 259 -8.83 -26.49 8.63
C ASP A 259 -10.36 -26.40 8.72
N GLY A 260 -10.97 -25.53 7.90
CA GLY A 260 -12.42 -25.32 7.87
C GLY A 260 -12.95 -24.37 8.97
N VAL A 261 -12.11 -23.93 9.90
CA VAL A 261 -12.48 -22.96 10.95
C VAL A 261 -12.22 -21.55 10.47
N ARG A 262 -13.23 -20.68 10.61
CA ARG A 262 -13.14 -19.26 10.23
C ARG A 262 -12.44 -18.43 11.30
N HIS A 263 -11.50 -17.59 10.85
CA HIS A 263 -10.76 -16.64 11.67
C HIS A 263 -10.78 -15.25 11.01
N GLN A 264 -10.32 -14.23 11.74
CA GLN A 264 -10.07 -12.91 11.20
C GLN A 264 -8.64 -12.47 11.47
N GLU A 265 -8.00 -11.93 10.44
CA GLU A 265 -6.73 -11.23 10.56
C GLU A 265 -6.95 -9.73 10.56
N MET A 266 -6.21 -9.01 11.41
CA MET A 266 -6.27 -7.55 11.51
C MET A 266 -5.23 -6.94 10.57
N HIS A 267 -5.69 -6.32 9.48
CA HIS A 267 -4.81 -5.68 8.50
C HIS A 267 -4.84 -4.16 8.62
N VAL A 268 -3.68 -3.56 8.46
CA VAL A 268 -3.46 -2.12 8.44
C VAL A 268 -2.57 -1.73 7.26
N ASP A 269 -2.29 -0.43 7.12
CA ASP A 269 -1.44 0.15 6.09
C ASP A 269 -0.13 -0.63 5.92
N GLY A 270 0.17 -0.95 4.66
CA GLY A 270 1.40 -1.65 4.31
C GLY A 270 2.66 -0.88 4.73
N GLY A 271 2.56 0.46 4.79
CA GLY A 271 3.62 1.34 5.29
C GLY A 271 4.04 1.09 6.73
N THR A 272 3.29 0.32 7.51
CA THR A 272 3.68 -0.13 8.84
C THR A 272 4.91 -1.06 8.79
N THR A 273 5.07 -1.84 7.72
CA THR A 273 6.21 -2.76 7.54
C THR A 273 7.06 -2.47 6.31
N ARG A 274 6.47 -1.89 5.24
CA ARG A 274 7.15 -1.53 3.98
C ARG A 274 6.52 -0.27 3.40
N GLN A 275 7.33 0.74 3.09
CA GLN A 275 6.85 1.95 2.41
C GLN A 275 6.68 1.75 0.90
N VAL A 276 7.50 0.89 0.33
CA VAL A 276 7.50 0.54 -1.09
C VAL A 276 8.16 -0.82 -1.28
N PHE A 277 7.73 -1.58 -2.29
CA PHE A 277 8.32 -2.89 -2.59
C PHE A 277 8.24 -3.20 -4.09
N MET A 278 9.14 -4.03 -4.57
CA MET A 278 9.15 -4.58 -5.93
C MET A 278 8.74 -6.06 -5.89
N TYR A 279 9.67 -6.91 -5.53
CA TYR A 279 9.51 -8.33 -5.19
C TYR A 279 10.47 -8.65 -4.04
N PRO A 280 10.24 -9.71 -3.26
CA PRO A 280 11.09 -9.99 -2.11
C PRO A 280 12.51 -10.38 -2.51
N PRO A 281 13.53 -10.00 -1.72
CA PRO A 281 14.93 -10.37 -1.97
C PRO A 281 15.17 -11.89 -2.02
N THR A 282 14.29 -12.68 -1.42
CA THR A 282 14.33 -14.16 -1.46
C THR A 282 14.12 -14.71 -2.87
N LEU A 283 13.39 -13.99 -3.74
CA LEU A 283 13.26 -14.30 -5.15
C LEU A 283 14.51 -13.82 -5.89
N ASN A 284 15.39 -14.74 -6.29
CA ASN A 284 16.50 -14.44 -7.18
C ASN A 284 16.01 -14.45 -8.63
N LEU A 285 15.54 -13.30 -9.11
CA LEU A 285 14.94 -13.18 -10.44
C LEU A 285 15.97 -13.45 -11.55
N GLY A 286 17.22 -13.02 -11.38
CA GLY A 286 18.29 -13.27 -12.33
C GLY A 286 18.56 -14.76 -12.53
N ARG A 287 18.73 -15.52 -11.44
CA ARG A 287 18.94 -16.98 -11.47
C ARG A 287 17.72 -17.72 -12.02
N THR A 288 16.53 -17.41 -11.50
CA THR A 288 15.27 -18.06 -11.92
C THR A 288 15.00 -17.83 -13.40
N SER A 289 15.21 -16.62 -13.90
CA SER A 289 15.03 -16.30 -15.32
C SER A 289 16.01 -17.05 -16.22
N LYS A 290 17.28 -17.14 -15.81
CA LYS A 290 18.29 -17.90 -16.55
C LYS A 290 17.92 -19.40 -16.62
N ALA A 291 17.49 -19.97 -15.50
CA ALA A 291 17.06 -21.38 -15.45
C ALA A 291 15.83 -21.65 -16.32
N LEU A 292 14.93 -20.67 -16.48
CA LEU A 292 13.72 -20.79 -17.30
C LEU A 292 13.92 -20.32 -18.76
N GLY A 293 15.13 -19.96 -19.19
CA GLY A 293 15.38 -19.42 -20.52
C GLY A 293 14.61 -18.11 -20.79
N ALA A 294 14.45 -17.28 -19.78
CA ALA A 294 13.67 -16.02 -19.83
C ALA A 294 14.57 -14.78 -19.72
N THR A 295 15.74 -14.82 -20.35
CA THR A 295 16.69 -13.69 -20.35
C THR A 295 16.13 -12.53 -21.15
N ARG A 296 16.01 -11.35 -20.52
CA ARG A 296 15.54 -10.11 -21.14
C ARG A 296 15.99 -8.91 -20.33
N GLN A 297 15.95 -7.71 -20.94
CA GLN A 297 16.14 -6.46 -20.20
C GLN A 297 15.02 -6.26 -19.18
N ARG A 298 15.38 -5.69 -18.03
CA ARG A 298 14.43 -5.35 -16.96
C ARG A 298 14.73 -3.97 -16.42
N SER A 299 13.67 -3.22 -16.15
CA SER A 299 13.75 -1.92 -15.49
C SER A 299 12.70 -1.84 -14.39
N VAL A 300 13.04 -1.21 -13.28
CA VAL A 300 12.08 -0.82 -12.26
C VAL A 300 12.00 0.70 -12.20
N TYR A 301 10.78 1.20 -12.23
CA TYR A 301 10.44 2.59 -11.99
C TYR A 301 9.79 2.70 -10.62
N ILE A 302 10.38 3.49 -9.74
CA ILE A 302 9.95 3.67 -8.35
C ILE A 302 9.41 5.08 -8.22
N ILE A 303 8.15 5.21 -7.84
CA ILE A 303 7.53 6.50 -7.52
C ILE A 303 7.44 6.60 -5.99
N ARG A 304 8.30 7.40 -5.39
CA ARG A 304 8.26 7.74 -3.97
C ARG A 304 7.38 8.97 -3.77
N ASN A 305 6.18 8.80 -3.26
CA ASN A 305 5.26 9.88 -2.91
C ASN A 305 5.68 10.52 -1.58
N ALA A 306 6.92 11.01 -1.55
CA ALA A 306 7.49 11.75 -0.44
C ALA A 306 8.75 12.49 -0.91
N ARG A 307 9.20 13.42 -0.09
CA ARG A 307 10.51 14.07 -0.25
C ARG A 307 11.62 13.14 0.24
N LEU A 308 12.84 13.34 -0.26
CA LEU A 308 14.04 12.63 0.24
C LEU A 308 14.87 13.52 1.17
N ASP A 309 14.71 14.84 1.10
CA ASP A 309 15.38 15.77 2.00
C ASP A 309 14.69 15.80 3.38
N PRO A 310 15.43 16.16 4.45
CA PRO A 310 14.88 16.29 5.78
C PRO A 310 13.76 17.35 5.83
N ASP A 311 12.64 16.99 6.43
CA ASP A 311 11.54 17.91 6.71
C ASP A 311 11.73 18.53 8.10
N TRP A 312 12.27 19.76 8.16
CA TRP A 312 12.46 20.45 9.42
C TRP A 312 11.15 21.05 9.92
N ALA A 313 10.80 20.76 11.18
CA ALA A 313 9.69 21.41 11.87
C ALA A 313 10.02 21.56 13.37
N SER A 314 9.61 22.68 13.96
CA SER A 314 9.60 22.84 15.41
C SER A 314 8.52 21.95 16.01
N VAL A 315 8.88 21.18 17.02
CA VAL A 315 7.99 20.20 17.67
C VAL A 315 7.61 20.69 19.07
N ASP A 316 6.32 20.87 19.30
CA ASP A 316 5.81 21.22 20.64
C ASP A 316 6.06 20.09 21.63
N ARG A 317 6.38 20.43 22.90
CA ARG A 317 6.56 19.47 24.00
C ARG A 317 5.23 18.92 24.50
N ARG A 318 4.45 18.31 23.61
CA ARG A 318 3.19 17.62 23.91
C ARG A 318 3.29 16.18 23.42
N THR A 319 2.79 15.23 24.22
CA THR A 319 2.92 13.79 23.93
C THR A 319 2.49 13.42 22.52
N LEU A 320 1.30 13.84 22.09
CA LEU A 320 0.79 13.52 20.76
C LEU A 320 1.63 14.12 19.63
N THR A 321 2.13 15.36 19.79
CA THR A 321 2.99 16.01 18.79
C THR A 321 4.32 15.27 18.67
N ILE A 322 4.91 14.88 19.79
CA ILE A 322 6.17 14.12 19.85
C ILE A 322 5.98 12.74 19.21
N VAL A 323 4.91 12.02 19.57
CA VAL A 323 4.61 10.69 19.00
C VAL A 323 4.41 10.76 17.50
N ASN A 324 3.59 11.72 17.02
CA ASN A 324 3.36 11.89 15.59
C ASN A 324 4.66 12.20 14.82
N ARG A 325 5.52 13.04 15.38
CA ARG A 325 6.81 13.36 14.74
C ARG A 325 7.75 12.15 14.74
N ALA A 326 7.78 11.39 15.82
CA ALA A 326 8.58 10.15 15.92
C ALA A 326 8.11 9.12 14.88
N VAL A 327 6.79 8.89 14.76
CA VAL A 327 6.22 7.98 13.75
C VAL A 327 6.56 8.45 12.33
N SER A 328 6.43 9.74 12.04
CA SER A 328 6.82 10.30 10.72
C SER A 328 8.30 10.07 10.41
N SER A 329 9.17 10.21 11.42
CA SER A 329 10.61 9.94 11.27
C SER A 329 10.90 8.47 11.00
N LEU A 330 10.20 7.54 11.70
CA LEU A 330 10.31 6.09 11.45
C LEU A 330 9.87 5.74 10.04
N ILE A 331 8.75 6.30 9.56
CA ILE A 331 8.22 6.10 8.20
C ILE A 331 9.23 6.58 7.15
N GLN A 332 9.84 7.75 7.35
CA GLN A 332 10.84 8.28 6.43
C GLN A 332 12.09 7.38 6.36
N THR A 333 12.63 7.00 7.53
CA THR A 333 13.82 6.14 7.64
C THR A 333 13.55 4.75 7.04
N GLN A 334 12.38 4.17 7.32
CA GLN A 334 11.97 2.90 6.71
C GLN A 334 11.92 3.00 5.18
N GLY A 335 11.37 4.11 4.65
CA GLY A 335 11.32 4.35 3.21
C GLY A 335 12.72 4.36 2.57
N PHE A 336 13.71 4.97 3.22
CA PHE A 336 15.10 4.92 2.75
C PHE A 336 15.66 3.49 2.79
N GLY A 337 15.38 2.74 3.85
CA GLY A 337 15.75 1.32 3.94
C GLY A 337 15.16 0.47 2.83
N ASP A 338 13.88 0.72 2.47
CA ASP A 338 13.23 0.01 1.37
C ASP A 338 13.84 0.36 0.01
N LEU A 339 14.13 1.65 -0.26
CA LEU A 339 14.79 2.07 -1.50
C LEU A 339 16.18 1.44 -1.65
N ASN A 340 16.97 1.40 -0.57
CA ASN A 340 18.29 0.73 -0.55
C ASN A 340 18.16 -0.78 -0.78
N ARG A 341 17.21 -1.44 -0.12
CA ARG A 341 16.94 -2.88 -0.31
C ARG A 341 16.53 -3.20 -1.75
N MET A 342 15.70 -2.35 -2.34
CA MET A 342 15.29 -2.49 -3.74
C MET A 342 16.46 -2.28 -4.69
N TYR A 343 17.34 -1.31 -4.42
CA TYR A 343 18.54 -1.07 -5.22
C TYR A 343 19.49 -2.27 -5.19
N LEU A 344 19.79 -2.82 -4.01
CA LEU A 344 20.61 -4.02 -3.88
C LEU A 344 20.01 -5.22 -4.60
N THR A 345 18.69 -5.38 -4.51
CA THR A 345 17.96 -6.47 -5.19
C THR A 345 18.00 -6.27 -6.71
N ALA A 346 17.77 -5.05 -7.19
CA ALA A 346 17.82 -4.71 -8.61
C ALA A 346 19.21 -4.92 -9.20
N THR A 347 20.26 -4.46 -8.50
CA THR A 347 21.67 -4.66 -8.89
C THR A 347 22.02 -6.15 -8.99
N ARG A 348 21.66 -6.95 -7.97
CA ARG A 348 21.87 -8.41 -7.97
C ARG A 348 21.23 -9.09 -9.18
N ASP A 349 20.04 -8.66 -9.55
CA ASP A 349 19.22 -9.30 -10.59
C ASP A 349 19.36 -8.68 -11.98
N GLY A 350 20.22 -7.68 -12.14
CA GLY A 350 20.44 -6.96 -13.41
C GLY A 350 19.21 -6.18 -13.86
N VAL A 351 18.51 -5.56 -12.92
CA VAL A 351 17.34 -4.70 -13.16
C VAL A 351 17.78 -3.23 -13.12
N ASP A 352 17.52 -2.47 -14.17
CA ASP A 352 17.80 -1.04 -14.22
C ASP A 352 16.92 -0.27 -13.22
N TYR A 353 17.55 0.42 -12.25
CA TYR A 353 16.88 1.13 -11.17
C TYR A 353 16.58 2.58 -11.55
N ASN A 354 15.34 3.03 -11.39
CA ASN A 354 14.89 4.37 -11.72
C ASN A 354 13.97 4.89 -10.61
N LEU A 355 14.38 5.97 -9.93
CA LEU A 355 13.66 6.52 -8.79
C LEU A 355 13.16 7.94 -9.08
N ALA A 356 11.86 8.16 -8.84
CA ALA A 356 11.22 9.47 -8.81
C ALA A 356 10.74 9.80 -7.39
N PHE A 357 10.79 11.06 -7.02
CA PHE A 357 10.39 11.58 -5.71
C PHE A 357 9.97 13.04 -5.81
N ILE A 358 9.29 13.55 -4.80
CA ILE A 358 8.87 14.95 -4.74
C ILE A 358 10.10 15.84 -4.68
N PRO A 359 10.30 16.75 -5.66
CA PRO A 359 11.51 17.54 -5.75
C PRO A 359 11.60 18.58 -4.63
N ARG A 360 12.83 18.95 -4.27
CA ARG A 360 13.11 19.87 -3.16
C ARG A 360 12.56 21.28 -3.38
N ASP A 361 12.43 21.70 -4.63
CA ASP A 361 11.92 23.02 -5.03
C ASP A 361 10.40 23.12 -4.97
N PHE A 362 9.68 22.05 -4.71
CA PHE A 362 8.25 22.10 -4.42
C PHE A 362 8.03 22.55 -2.96
N THR A 363 7.65 23.81 -2.76
CA THR A 363 7.61 24.47 -1.45
C THR A 363 6.19 24.77 -0.93
N VAL A 364 5.15 24.36 -1.67
CA VAL A 364 3.75 24.53 -1.22
C VAL A 364 3.56 23.79 0.10
N LYS A 365 2.96 24.46 1.09
CA LYS A 365 2.75 23.86 2.42
C LYS A 365 1.40 23.14 2.47
N LYS A 366 1.39 21.99 3.07
CA LYS A 366 0.22 21.17 3.36
C LYS A 366 -0.43 21.64 4.66
N THR A 367 -1.72 21.90 4.65
CA THR A 367 -2.49 22.37 5.82
C THR A 367 -3.33 21.26 6.46
N SER A 368 -3.66 20.23 5.68
CA SER A 368 -4.34 19.00 6.15
C SER A 368 -3.87 17.82 5.31
N GLU A 369 -4.26 16.58 5.66
CA GLU A 369 -3.74 15.40 4.98
C GLU A 369 -4.13 15.33 3.50
N PHE A 370 -5.39 15.68 3.18
CA PHE A 370 -5.90 15.73 1.80
C PHE A 370 -6.30 17.17 1.45
N ASP A 371 -5.30 18.06 1.42
CA ASP A 371 -5.44 19.48 1.10
C ASP A 371 -5.38 19.67 -0.42
N VAL A 372 -6.51 20.00 -1.03
CA VAL A 372 -6.61 20.23 -2.49
C VAL A 372 -5.70 21.36 -2.96
N ASN A 373 -5.47 22.41 -2.13
CA ASN A 373 -4.58 23.52 -2.47
C ASN A 373 -3.10 23.09 -2.48
N TYR A 374 -2.76 21.98 -1.84
CA TYR A 374 -1.46 21.34 -1.89
C TYR A 374 -1.41 20.26 -2.98
N MET A 375 -2.43 19.39 -3.03
CA MET A 375 -2.44 18.22 -3.92
C MET A 375 -2.50 18.61 -5.39
N ARG A 376 -3.30 19.60 -5.77
CA ARG A 376 -3.41 20.05 -7.16
C ARG A 376 -2.09 20.63 -7.71
N PRO A 377 -1.41 21.58 -7.07
CA PRO A 377 -0.08 22.02 -7.49
C PRO A 377 0.95 20.88 -7.54
N LEU A 378 0.87 19.90 -6.60
CA LEU A 378 1.78 18.76 -6.57
C LEU A 378 1.53 17.80 -7.76
N PHE A 379 0.27 17.56 -8.10
CA PHE A 379 -0.11 16.81 -9.30
C PHE A 379 0.46 17.47 -10.57
N GLU A 380 0.21 18.77 -10.74
CA GLU A 380 0.71 19.53 -11.90
C GLU A 380 2.24 19.56 -11.93
N ARG A 381 2.91 19.61 -10.78
CA ARG A 381 4.37 19.50 -10.73
C ARG A 381 4.86 18.15 -11.22
N GLY A 382 4.27 17.04 -10.76
CA GLY A 382 4.58 15.70 -11.23
C GLY A 382 4.35 15.54 -12.73
N ARG A 383 3.19 16.04 -13.21
CA ARG A 383 2.81 16.02 -14.62
C ARG A 383 3.80 16.79 -15.51
N ALA A 384 4.14 18.02 -15.13
CA ALA A 384 5.08 18.86 -15.88
C ALA A 384 6.48 18.24 -15.95
N LEU A 385 6.96 17.66 -14.85
CA LEU A 385 8.24 16.97 -14.81
C LEU A 385 8.27 15.74 -15.75
N ALA A 386 7.19 14.97 -15.82
CA ALA A 386 7.09 13.82 -16.71
C ALA A 386 7.09 14.25 -18.19
N ILE A 387 6.34 15.30 -18.53
CA ILE A 387 6.29 15.85 -19.90
C ILE A 387 7.68 16.34 -20.35
N ALA A 388 8.43 17.01 -19.44
CA ALA A 388 9.79 17.48 -19.69
C ALA A 388 10.84 16.36 -19.77
N GLY A 389 10.45 15.10 -19.45
CA GLY A 389 11.38 13.98 -19.34
C GLY A 389 11.96 13.90 -17.93
N TYR A 390 11.25 13.24 -17.02
CA TYR A 390 11.65 13.13 -15.61
C TYR A 390 13.11 12.63 -15.47
N PRO A 391 13.97 13.31 -14.69
CA PRO A 391 15.37 12.89 -14.49
C PRO A 391 15.44 11.78 -13.42
N TRP A 392 15.14 10.55 -13.81
CA TRP A 392 15.14 9.40 -12.91
C TRP A 392 16.47 9.19 -12.23
N SER A 393 16.48 9.21 -10.89
CA SER A 393 17.68 8.87 -10.12
C SER A 393 18.00 7.38 -10.27
N LYS A 394 19.29 7.09 -10.54
CA LYS A 394 19.77 5.71 -10.71
C LYS A 394 20.19 5.06 -9.38
N TYR A 395 20.15 5.81 -8.30
CA TYR A 395 20.65 5.42 -6.99
C TYR A 395 19.66 5.83 -5.89
N PRO A 396 19.65 5.09 -4.76
CA PRO A 396 18.89 5.48 -3.58
C PRO A 396 19.51 6.69 -2.88
N PRO A 397 18.77 7.36 -1.95
CA PRO A 397 19.32 8.46 -1.17
C PRO A 397 20.58 8.06 -0.40
N GLY A 398 21.58 8.94 -0.42
CA GLY A 398 22.86 8.73 0.29
C GLY A 398 23.81 7.73 -0.36
N TYR A 399 23.51 7.25 -1.56
CA TYR A 399 24.43 6.43 -2.33
C TYR A 399 25.05 7.27 -3.46
N ASP A 400 26.36 7.45 -3.41
CA ASP A 400 27.14 7.99 -4.51
C ASP A 400 28.08 6.90 -5.04
N PRO A 401 27.98 6.52 -6.33
CA PRO A 401 28.87 5.52 -6.90
C PRO A 401 30.34 5.98 -6.96
N ALA A 402 30.62 7.28 -6.93
CA ALA A 402 31.98 7.79 -6.83
C ALA A 402 32.62 7.40 -5.50
N ASP A 403 31.85 7.47 -4.38
CA ASP A 403 32.34 7.06 -3.06
C ASP A 403 32.63 5.55 -2.98
N ALA A 404 31.91 4.73 -3.77
CA ALA A 404 32.10 3.27 -3.79
C ALA A 404 33.40 2.86 -4.57
N ALA A 405 33.89 3.71 -5.46
CA ALA A 405 35.10 3.45 -6.23
C ALA A 405 36.40 3.77 -5.45
N GLU A 406 36.31 4.49 -4.34
CA GLU A 406 37.44 4.90 -3.50
C GLU A 406 37.72 3.98 -2.30
N VAL A 407 36.91 2.92 -2.11
CA VAL A 407 37.18 1.91 -1.05
C VAL A 407 38.21 0.90 -1.61
N PRO A 408 39.42 0.89 -1.08
CA PRO A 408 40.53 0.02 -1.56
C PRO A 408 40.29 -1.46 -1.26
#